data_6ef9addd3aba9d62e5d6b2f264b45bdd
#
_entry.id   6ef9addd3aba9d62e5d6b2f264b45bdd
#
_cell.length_a   1.000
_cell.length_b   1.000
_cell.length_c   1.000
_cell.angle_alpha   90.00
_cell.angle_beta   90.00
_cell.angle_gamma   90.00
#
_symmetry.space_group_name_H-M   'P 1'
#
loop_
_entity.id
_entity.type
_entity.pdbx_description
1 polymer ?
#
loop_
_entity_poly.entity_id
_entity_poly.type
_entity_poly.pdbx_seq_one_letter_code
_entity_poly.pdbx_strand_id
1 'polypeptide(L)'
;MKTFSAKSHEVKRDWFVVDATDLVLGRLASQIALRLRGKHKAEYTPHVDTGDYIVVVNVDKLRVTGNKAQAKKYFSHTGYPGGINETNFTKLQQRFPDRVLEKAVKGMLPKGPLGYAMLKKLKCYTGTDHPHTAQQPKALVV
;
A
#
# COMPACT_ATOMS: atom_id res chain seq x y z
N MET A 1 -7.60 24.64 27.12
CA MET A 1 -8.00 23.38 26.48
C MET A 1 -6.77 22.76 25.81
N LYS A 2 -6.49 21.49 26.04
CA LYS A 2 -5.39 20.79 25.42
C LYS A 2 -5.93 19.83 24.35
N THR A 3 -5.35 19.87 23.15
CA THR A 3 -5.66 18.90 22.10
C THR A 3 -4.95 17.57 22.38
N PHE A 4 -5.61 16.47 22.03
CA PHE A 4 -5.03 15.14 22.15
C PHE A 4 -3.85 14.96 21.17
N SER A 5 -2.77 14.37 21.65
CA SER A 5 -1.62 13.96 20.82
C SER A 5 -1.27 12.52 21.14
N ALA A 6 -1.30 11.65 20.14
CA ALA A 6 -1.00 10.24 20.33
C ALA A 6 0.48 10.02 20.71
N LYS A 7 0.72 9.04 21.57
CA LYS A 7 2.07 8.58 21.90
C LYS A 7 2.34 7.26 21.18
N SER A 8 3.50 7.13 20.58
CA SER A 8 3.85 5.99 19.72
C SER A 8 3.75 4.62 20.42
N HIS A 9 4.00 4.57 21.72
CA HIS A 9 3.94 3.34 22.50
C HIS A 9 2.52 2.97 22.98
N GLU A 10 1.56 3.90 22.93
CA GLU A 10 0.17 3.67 23.32
C GLU A 10 -0.74 3.34 22.15
N VAL A 11 -0.27 3.54 20.92
CA VAL A 11 -1.08 3.31 19.71
C VAL A 11 -1.34 1.82 19.51
N LYS A 12 -2.62 1.45 19.38
CA LYS A 12 -3.05 0.10 19.02
C LYS A 12 -3.15 -0.01 17.50
N ARG A 13 -2.50 -1.04 16.95
CA ARG A 13 -2.52 -1.33 15.51
C ARG A 13 -3.19 -2.68 15.27
N ASP A 14 -4.29 -2.65 14.54
CA ASP A 14 -5.00 -3.86 14.13
C ASP A 14 -4.45 -4.40 12.80
N TRP A 15 -4.76 -5.64 12.52
CA TRP A 15 -4.43 -6.28 11.26
C TRP A 15 -5.69 -6.48 10.43
N PHE A 16 -5.60 -6.11 9.16
CA PHE A 16 -6.68 -6.26 8.19
C PHE A 16 -6.20 -7.01 6.96
N VAL A 17 -7.09 -7.80 6.38
CA VAL A 17 -6.87 -8.45 5.09
C VAL A 17 -7.84 -7.90 4.06
N VAL A 18 -7.33 -7.59 2.87
CA VAL A 18 -8.10 -7.06 1.74
C VAL A 18 -7.89 -7.97 0.53
N ASP A 19 -8.98 -8.37 -0.11
CA ASP A 19 -8.93 -9.06 -1.39
C ASP A 19 -8.93 -8.04 -2.53
N ALA A 20 -7.89 -8.07 -3.36
CA ALA A 20 -7.70 -7.14 -4.46
C ALA A 20 -8.33 -7.59 -5.78
N THR A 21 -9.03 -8.73 -5.80
CA THR A 21 -9.64 -9.30 -7.00
C THR A 21 -10.58 -8.28 -7.67
N ASP A 22 -10.33 -8.00 -8.96
CA ASP A 22 -11.11 -7.08 -9.80
C ASP A 22 -11.23 -5.63 -9.29
N LEU A 23 -10.48 -5.26 -8.27
CA LEU A 23 -10.45 -3.88 -7.78
C LEU A 23 -9.57 -2.98 -8.66
N VAL A 24 -9.99 -1.72 -8.79
CA VAL A 24 -9.22 -0.71 -9.52
C VAL A 24 -8.03 -0.25 -8.66
N LEU A 25 -6.83 -0.35 -9.22
CA LEU A 25 -5.56 -0.07 -8.54
C LEU A 25 -5.56 1.27 -7.78
N GLY A 26 -5.92 2.37 -8.43
CA GLY A 26 -5.85 3.71 -7.81
C GLY A 26 -6.82 3.89 -6.66
N ARG A 27 -8.05 3.38 -6.80
CA ARG A 27 -9.07 3.46 -5.75
C ARG A 27 -8.70 2.61 -4.54
N LEU A 28 -8.21 1.39 -4.77
CA LEU A 28 -7.71 0.53 -3.70
C LEU A 28 -6.51 1.18 -2.99
N ALA A 29 -5.54 1.70 -3.73
CA ALA A 29 -4.35 2.32 -3.17
C ALA A 29 -4.67 3.52 -2.27
N SER A 30 -5.66 4.35 -2.64
CA SER A 30 -6.06 5.50 -1.83
C SER A 30 -6.68 5.09 -0.49
N GLN A 31 -7.52 4.05 -0.47
CA GLN A 31 -8.11 3.51 0.75
C GLN A 31 -7.05 2.88 1.67
N ILE A 32 -6.13 2.12 1.08
CA ILE A 32 -5.01 1.53 1.81
C ILE A 32 -4.12 2.63 2.42
N ALA A 33 -3.76 3.65 1.66
CA ALA A 33 -2.93 4.74 2.14
C ALA A 33 -3.57 5.50 3.32
N LEU A 34 -4.88 5.74 3.23
CA LEU A 34 -5.65 6.36 4.32
C LEU A 34 -5.56 5.55 5.61
N ARG A 35 -5.70 4.23 5.52
CA ARG A 35 -5.63 3.31 6.66
C ARG A 35 -4.22 3.16 7.21
N LEU A 36 -3.20 3.07 6.35
CA LEU A 36 -1.80 3.02 6.77
C LEU A 36 -1.35 4.28 7.51
N ARG A 37 -1.88 5.42 7.12
CA ARG A 37 -1.60 6.69 7.79
C ARG A 37 -2.38 6.86 9.09
N GLY A 38 -3.49 6.15 9.25
CA GLY A 38 -4.33 6.22 10.44
C GLY A 38 -5.38 7.33 10.44
N LYS A 39 -5.65 7.96 9.29
CA LYS A 39 -6.65 9.04 9.18
C LYS A 39 -8.11 8.61 9.45
N HIS A 40 -8.38 7.31 9.47
CA HIS A 40 -9.69 6.75 9.85
C HIS A 40 -9.90 6.69 11.35
N LYS A 41 -8.87 6.92 12.17
CA LYS A 41 -8.93 6.88 13.63
C LYS A 41 -9.11 8.28 14.22
N ALA A 42 -9.86 8.37 15.30
CA ALA A 42 -10.03 9.64 16.05
C ALA A 42 -8.71 10.11 16.70
N GLU A 43 -7.81 9.17 17.02
CA GLU A 43 -6.50 9.44 17.62
C GLU A 43 -5.42 9.87 16.61
N TYR A 44 -5.79 10.10 15.35
CA TYR A 44 -4.82 10.49 14.32
C TYR A 44 -3.98 11.69 14.73
N THR A 45 -2.67 11.53 14.67
CA THR A 45 -1.68 12.58 14.95
C THR A 45 -0.66 12.60 13.81
N PRO A 46 -0.42 13.75 13.15
CA PRO A 46 0.41 13.81 11.94
C PRO A 46 1.85 13.33 12.11
N HIS A 47 2.45 13.51 13.28
CA HIS A 47 3.85 13.14 13.55
C HIS A 47 4.02 11.74 14.13
N VAL A 48 2.93 11.01 14.37
CA VAL A 48 2.93 9.66 14.92
C VAL A 48 2.28 8.70 13.93
N ASP A 49 2.86 7.52 13.79
CA ASP A 49 2.28 6.44 12.97
C ASP A 49 1.16 5.75 13.74
N THR A 50 -0.08 6.18 13.50
CA THR A 50 -1.30 5.64 14.13
C THR A 50 -2.02 4.60 13.27
N GLY A 51 -1.53 4.31 12.06
CA GLY A 51 -2.18 3.41 11.11
C GLY A 51 -2.10 1.93 11.48
N ASP A 52 -2.87 1.12 10.76
CA ASP A 52 -2.96 -0.32 10.94
C ASP A 52 -2.09 -1.09 9.96
N TYR A 53 -1.90 -2.39 10.22
CA TYR A 53 -1.28 -3.32 9.29
C TYR A 53 -2.30 -3.80 8.26
N ILE A 54 -1.92 -3.82 6.99
CA ILE A 54 -2.78 -4.27 5.91
C ILE A 54 -2.09 -5.36 5.11
N VAL A 55 -2.77 -6.48 4.99
CA VAL A 55 -2.39 -7.61 4.14
C VAL A 55 -3.30 -7.57 2.92
N VAL A 56 -2.73 -7.52 1.73
CA VAL A 56 -3.48 -7.56 0.46
C VAL A 56 -3.18 -8.87 -0.23
N VAL A 57 -4.23 -9.59 -0.57
CA VAL A 57 -4.16 -10.86 -1.30
C VAL A 57 -4.67 -10.67 -2.73
N ASN A 58 -4.34 -11.60 -3.62
CA ASN A 58 -4.71 -11.56 -5.05
C ASN A 58 -4.27 -10.27 -5.77
N VAL A 59 -3.09 -9.74 -5.46
CA VAL A 59 -2.59 -8.50 -6.10
C VAL A 59 -2.35 -8.66 -7.60
N ASP A 60 -2.18 -9.88 -8.09
CA ASP A 60 -2.06 -10.23 -9.49
C ASP A 60 -3.36 -9.99 -10.29
N LYS A 61 -4.50 -9.93 -9.61
CA LYS A 61 -5.83 -9.72 -10.19
C LYS A 61 -6.32 -8.27 -10.16
N LEU A 62 -5.45 -7.33 -9.80
CA LEU A 62 -5.73 -5.90 -9.87
C LEU A 62 -5.93 -5.46 -11.32
N ARG A 63 -6.86 -4.53 -11.52
CA ARG A 63 -7.13 -3.94 -12.83
C ARG A 63 -6.89 -2.43 -12.86
N VAL A 64 -6.71 -1.92 -14.05
CA VAL A 64 -6.69 -0.48 -14.36
C VAL A 64 -7.72 -0.18 -15.43
N THR A 65 -8.21 1.06 -15.48
CA THR A 65 -9.22 1.50 -16.44
C THR A 65 -8.60 2.18 -17.67
N GLY A 66 -9.37 2.26 -18.75
CA GLY A 66 -8.92 2.88 -20.01
C GLY A 66 -7.74 2.14 -20.63
N ASN A 67 -6.84 2.87 -21.25
CA ASN A 67 -5.64 2.32 -21.90
C ASN A 67 -4.42 2.21 -20.96
N LYS A 68 -4.59 2.35 -19.66
CA LYS A 68 -3.48 2.37 -18.70
C LYS A 68 -2.68 1.06 -18.64
N ALA A 69 -3.30 -0.07 -18.96
CA ALA A 69 -2.61 -1.36 -19.00
C ALA A 69 -1.36 -1.32 -19.90
N GLN A 70 -1.42 -0.61 -21.00
CA GLN A 70 -0.32 -0.44 -21.95
C GLN A 70 0.37 0.93 -21.83
N ALA A 71 -0.38 1.98 -21.56
CA ALA A 71 0.11 3.35 -21.56
C ALA A 71 0.80 3.77 -20.26
N LYS A 72 0.43 3.17 -19.10
CA LYS A 72 1.06 3.51 -17.83
C LYS A 72 2.49 2.97 -17.78
N LYS A 73 3.45 3.89 -17.63
CA LYS A 73 4.87 3.57 -17.63
C LYS A 73 5.46 3.68 -16.22
N TYR A 74 6.35 2.75 -15.90
CA TYR A 74 7.14 2.74 -14.69
C TYR A 74 8.62 2.87 -15.05
N PHE A 75 9.27 3.88 -14.47
CA PHE A 75 10.67 4.19 -14.73
C PHE A 75 11.54 3.80 -13.56
N SER A 76 12.74 3.30 -13.86
CA SER A 76 13.81 3.09 -12.90
C SER A 76 15.14 3.46 -13.53
N HIS A 77 16.15 3.78 -12.73
CA HIS A 77 17.47 4.16 -13.20
C HIS A 77 18.54 3.34 -12.48
N THR A 78 19.52 2.85 -13.23
CA THR A 78 20.60 2.02 -12.67
C THR A 78 21.70 2.84 -11.99
N GLY A 79 21.73 4.17 -12.17
CA GLY A 79 22.79 5.06 -11.69
C GLY A 79 23.94 5.27 -12.69
N TYR A 80 23.97 4.55 -13.80
CA TYR A 80 24.96 4.72 -14.87
C TYR A 80 24.41 5.58 -16.02
N PRO A 81 25.29 6.25 -16.79
CA PRO A 81 24.86 6.99 -17.99
C PRO A 81 24.03 6.11 -18.93
N GLY A 82 22.86 6.61 -19.36
CA GLY A 82 21.94 5.85 -20.22
C GLY A 82 21.21 4.71 -19.53
N GLY A 83 21.28 4.61 -18.19
CA GLY A 83 20.73 3.50 -17.41
C GLY A 83 19.25 3.64 -17.04
N ILE A 84 18.45 4.40 -17.80
CA ILE A 84 17.00 4.49 -17.60
C ILE A 84 16.30 3.23 -18.13
N ASN A 85 15.50 2.60 -17.27
CA ASN A 85 14.66 1.47 -17.62
C ASN A 85 13.20 1.86 -17.59
N GLU A 86 12.44 1.40 -18.58
CA GLU A 86 11.03 1.67 -18.73
C GLU A 86 10.26 0.34 -18.84
N THR A 87 9.15 0.23 -18.13
CA THR A 87 8.23 -0.91 -18.26
C THR A 87 6.79 -0.41 -18.16
N ASN A 88 5.85 -1.13 -18.76
CA ASN A 88 4.44 -0.80 -18.65
C ASN A 88 3.77 -1.59 -17.52
N PHE A 89 2.50 -1.25 -17.22
CA PHE A 89 1.72 -1.89 -16.18
C PHE A 89 1.61 -3.41 -16.39
N THR A 90 1.26 -3.86 -17.59
CA THR A 90 1.06 -5.28 -17.89
C THR A 90 2.32 -6.10 -17.65
N LYS A 91 3.47 -5.63 -18.13
CA LYS A 91 4.77 -6.30 -17.93
C LYS A 91 5.20 -6.33 -16.47
N LEU A 92 5.00 -5.22 -15.76
CA LEU A 92 5.36 -5.15 -14.33
C LEU A 92 4.48 -6.07 -13.51
N GLN A 93 3.18 -6.13 -13.78
CA GLN A 93 2.25 -7.00 -13.06
C GLN A 93 2.52 -8.49 -13.30
N GLN A 94 2.95 -8.86 -14.49
CA GLN A 94 3.34 -10.25 -14.80
C GLN A 94 4.60 -10.69 -14.05
N ARG A 95 5.58 -9.80 -13.91
CA ARG A 95 6.87 -10.12 -13.27
C ARG A 95 6.87 -9.90 -11.76
N PHE A 96 6.31 -8.79 -11.31
CA PHE A 96 6.32 -8.37 -9.91
C PHE A 96 4.98 -7.70 -9.54
N PRO A 97 3.90 -8.48 -9.37
CA PRO A 97 2.56 -7.92 -9.13
C PRO A 97 2.44 -7.13 -7.83
N ASP A 98 3.19 -7.50 -6.79
CA ASP A 98 3.28 -6.80 -5.52
C ASP A 98 3.78 -5.35 -5.69
N ARG A 99 4.78 -5.14 -6.54
CA ARG A 99 5.38 -3.81 -6.77
C ARG A 99 4.43 -2.80 -7.38
N VAL A 100 3.43 -3.23 -8.13
CA VAL A 100 2.45 -2.33 -8.74
C VAL A 100 1.65 -1.60 -7.66
N LEU A 101 1.11 -2.35 -6.71
CA LEU A 101 0.35 -1.79 -5.60
C LEU A 101 1.25 -1.00 -4.64
N GLU A 102 2.41 -1.52 -4.30
CA GLU A 102 3.37 -0.83 -3.42
C GLU A 102 3.79 0.54 -3.96
N LYS A 103 4.08 0.64 -5.26
CA LYS A 103 4.42 1.93 -5.90
C LYS A 103 3.26 2.91 -5.86
N ALA A 104 2.03 2.45 -6.10
CA ALA A 104 0.84 3.28 -6.04
C ALA A 104 0.61 3.84 -4.62
N VAL A 105 0.69 3.00 -3.61
CA VAL A 105 0.53 3.38 -2.20
C VAL A 105 1.68 4.28 -1.74
N LYS A 106 2.92 3.96 -2.10
CA LYS A 106 4.08 4.78 -1.77
C LYS A 106 3.96 6.21 -2.29
N GLY A 107 3.43 6.40 -3.49
CA GLY A 107 3.17 7.72 -4.06
C GLY A 107 2.10 8.52 -3.30
N MET A 108 1.20 7.86 -2.58
CA MET A 108 0.11 8.48 -1.80
C MET A 108 0.45 8.68 -0.33
N LEU A 109 1.52 8.07 0.17
CA LEU A 109 2.01 8.25 1.54
C LEU A 109 2.98 9.45 1.62
N PRO A 110 3.17 10.05 2.82
CA PRO A 110 4.16 11.09 3.02
C PRO A 110 5.57 10.64 2.63
N LYS A 111 6.38 11.58 2.19
CA LYS A 111 7.81 11.36 1.96
C LYS A 111 8.57 11.48 3.27
N GLY A 112 9.60 10.66 3.44
CA GLY A 112 10.48 10.70 4.60
C GLY A 112 10.37 9.47 5.51
N PRO A 113 11.08 9.46 6.66
CA PRO A 113 11.19 8.27 7.52
C PRO A 113 9.85 7.75 8.03
N LEU A 114 8.93 8.64 8.42
CA LEU A 114 7.60 8.26 8.91
C LEU A 114 6.78 7.59 7.80
N GLY A 115 6.78 8.15 6.59
CA GLY A 115 6.08 7.57 5.44
C GLY A 115 6.62 6.20 5.05
N TYR A 116 7.92 5.99 5.13
CA TYR A 116 8.53 4.68 4.88
C TYR A 116 8.18 3.66 5.96
N ALA A 117 8.08 4.08 7.21
CA ALA A 117 7.59 3.23 8.30
C ALA A 117 6.12 2.82 8.09
N MET A 118 5.27 3.73 7.61
CA MET A 118 3.89 3.44 7.23
C MET A 118 3.82 2.40 6.10
N LEU A 119 4.64 2.57 5.06
CA LEU A 119 4.67 1.64 3.92
C LEU A 119 5.07 0.23 4.32
N LYS A 120 5.96 0.06 5.28
CA LYS A 120 6.39 -1.25 5.79
C LYS A 120 5.25 -2.08 6.41
N LYS A 121 4.16 -1.44 6.81
CA LYS A 121 2.96 -2.12 7.33
C LYS A 121 2.07 -2.70 6.24
N LEU A 122 2.32 -2.38 4.99
CA LEU A 122 1.66 -2.99 3.83
C LEU A 122 2.36 -4.29 3.46
N LYS A 123 1.58 -5.36 3.36
CA LYS A 123 2.05 -6.68 2.94
C LYS A 123 1.21 -7.14 1.76
N CYS A 124 1.86 -7.37 0.62
CA CYS A 124 1.20 -7.76 -0.64
C CYS A 124 1.56 -9.19 -1.01
N TYR A 125 0.56 -9.98 -1.38
CA TYR A 125 0.73 -11.38 -1.77
C TYR A 125 -0.06 -11.70 -3.03
N THR A 126 0.52 -12.54 -3.86
CA THR A 126 -0.16 -13.19 -4.97
C THR A 126 -0.93 -14.40 -4.46
N GLY A 127 -2.11 -14.66 -5.01
CA GLY A 127 -2.98 -15.73 -4.52
C GLY A 127 -3.71 -15.37 -3.23
N THR A 128 -4.38 -16.36 -2.66
CA THR A 128 -5.25 -16.18 -1.47
C THR A 128 -4.53 -16.40 -0.15
N ASP A 129 -3.38 -17.07 -0.17
CA ASP A 129 -2.66 -17.46 1.04
C ASP A 129 -1.68 -16.38 1.51
N HIS A 130 -1.61 -16.21 2.82
CA HIS A 130 -0.67 -15.29 3.46
C HIS A 130 -0.11 -15.89 4.76
N PRO A 131 1.12 -15.55 5.16
CA PRO A 131 1.75 -16.12 6.36
C PRO A 131 1.31 -15.45 7.68
N HIS A 132 0.30 -14.59 7.65
CA HIS A 132 -0.13 -13.79 8.80
C HIS A 132 -1.32 -14.35 9.57
N THR A 133 -1.52 -15.66 9.57
CA THR A 133 -2.62 -16.32 10.31
C THR A 133 -2.51 -16.13 11.82
N ALA A 134 -1.30 -16.07 12.36
CA ALA A 134 -1.05 -15.83 13.78
C ALA A 134 -1.55 -14.46 14.26
N GLN A 135 -1.53 -13.45 13.41
CA GLN A 135 -2.03 -12.11 13.72
C GLN A 135 -3.55 -11.98 13.61
N GLN A 136 -4.24 -13.01 13.10
CA GLN A 136 -5.70 -13.05 12.93
C GLN A 136 -6.25 -11.77 12.24
N PRO A 137 -5.84 -11.46 11.00
CA PRO A 137 -6.28 -10.25 10.32
C PRO A 137 -7.79 -10.30 10.06
N LYS A 138 -8.45 -9.17 10.31
CA LYS A 138 -9.89 -9.00 10.08
C LYS A 138 -10.13 -8.68 8.61
N ALA A 139 -11.19 -9.23 8.02
CA ALA A 139 -11.58 -8.88 6.67
C ALA A 139 -11.99 -7.40 6.57
N LEU A 140 -11.45 -6.70 5.57
CA LEU A 140 -11.77 -5.32 5.28
C LEU A 140 -12.37 -5.23 3.88
N VAL A 141 -13.59 -4.70 3.79
CA VAL A 141 -14.25 -4.38 2.52
C VAL A 141 -13.87 -2.95 2.11
N VAL A 142 -13.38 -2.81 0.89
CA VAL A 142 -12.92 -1.53 0.33
C VAL A 142 -13.77 -1.11 -0.85
#